data_175e00b371784232530218f42d835565
#
_entry.id   175e00b371784232530218f42d835565
#
_cell.length_a   1.000
_cell.length_b   1.000
_cell.length_c   1.000
_cell.angle_alpha   90.00
_cell.angle_beta   90.00
_cell.angle_gamma   90.00
#
_symmetry.space_group_name_H-M   'P 1'
#
loop_
_entity.id
_entity.type
_entity.pdbx_description
1 polymer ?
#
loop_
_entity_poly.entity_id
_entity_poly.type
_entity_poly.pdbx_seq_one_letter_code
_entity_poly.pdbx_strand_id
1 'polypeptide(L)'
;MIGVDEAGKGAVVGSMFVSAVDFDADFPVPDSKRLSSGERERLSERIRDRCAVAVVEVKPEEIDAYVADGGMNDLMVEAQARTLEKLDASGKVIADASDVSAERFARRLGERVHDGYDVKAEHGADDTYDAVGAASVVAKVERDAHVGRYDAGSGYPGDPATVGFLREQAPDFPECVRKEWSTTERVEREEKQSEFGDFDKTDDA
;
A
#
# COMPACT_ATOMS: atom_id res chain seq x y z
N MET A 1 -6.44 17.66 -13.03
CA MET A 1 -6.46 17.53 -11.54
C MET A 1 -5.70 16.28 -11.18
N ILE A 2 -4.77 16.38 -10.25
CA ILE A 2 -3.94 15.23 -9.85
C ILE A 2 -4.54 14.56 -8.63
N GLY A 3 -4.75 13.26 -8.70
CA GLY A 3 -5.16 12.42 -7.58
C GLY A 3 -4.00 11.55 -7.12
N VAL A 4 -3.90 11.31 -5.80
CA VAL A 4 -2.90 10.43 -5.19
C VAL A 4 -3.56 9.50 -4.19
N ASP A 5 -3.23 8.20 -4.29
CA ASP A 5 -3.71 7.16 -3.36
C ASP A 5 -2.71 6.00 -3.27
N GLU A 6 -2.87 5.14 -2.28
CA GLU A 6 -2.04 3.97 -2.06
C GLU A 6 -2.84 2.66 -1.98
N ALA A 7 -2.14 1.55 -2.22
CA ALA A 7 -2.63 0.20 -1.95
C ALA A 7 -1.59 -0.64 -1.22
N GLY A 8 -2.03 -1.46 -0.27
CA GLY A 8 -1.16 -2.37 0.46
C GLY A 8 -0.53 -1.80 1.73
N LYS A 9 -0.95 -0.63 2.23
CA LYS A 9 -0.46 -0.05 3.49
C LYS A 9 -0.55 -1.03 4.67
N GLY A 10 -1.69 -1.70 4.85
CA GLY A 10 -1.93 -2.64 5.95
C GLY A 10 -1.63 -4.11 5.63
N ALA A 11 -1.01 -4.42 4.49
CA ALA A 11 -0.62 -5.77 4.16
C ALA A 11 0.58 -6.23 5.00
N VAL A 12 0.69 -7.52 5.26
CA VAL A 12 1.84 -8.15 5.93
C VAL A 12 2.79 -8.82 4.93
N VAL A 13 2.29 -9.13 3.73
CA VAL A 13 3.10 -9.66 2.63
C VAL A 13 3.03 -8.74 1.41
N GLY A 14 4.18 -8.47 0.84
CA GLY A 14 4.37 -7.69 -0.37
C GLY A 14 4.58 -6.19 -0.11
N SER A 15 4.95 -5.50 -1.18
CA SER A 15 5.18 -4.06 -1.20
C SER A 15 3.87 -3.27 -1.09
N MET A 16 4.00 -2.01 -0.68
CA MET A 16 2.96 -1.00 -0.84
C MET A 16 3.20 -0.25 -2.15
N PHE A 17 2.13 0.13 -2.83
CA PHE A 17 2.18 0.91 -4.06
C PHE A 17 1.44 2.22 -3.86
N VAL A 18 2.09 3.32 -4.23
CA VAL A 18 1.50 4.66 -4.27
C VAL A 18 1.42 5.09 -5.72
N SER A 19 0.28 5.61 -6.11
CA SER A 19 0.02 6.07 -7.48
C SER A 19 -0.41 7.52 -7.48
N ALA A 20 0.03 8.27 -8.49
CA ALA A 20 -0.46 9.60 -8.81
C ALA A 20 -0.95 9.62 -10.27
N VAL A 21 -2.10 10.23 -10.50
CA VAL A 21 -2.72 10.33 -11.82
C VAL A 21 -3.10 11.79 -12.09
N ASP A 22 -2.55 12.39 -13.15
CA ASP A 22 -3.08 13.65 -13.68
C ASP A 22 -4.29 13.36 -14.57
N PHE A 23 -5.45 13.41 -13.91
CA PHE A 23 -6.72 13.02 -14.51
C PHE A 23 -7.38 14.21 -15.23
N ASP A 24 -7.31 14.18 -16.54
CA ASP A 24 -7.99 15.11 -17.45
C ASP A 24 -8.81 14.33 -18.50
N ALA A 25 -9.52 13.31 -18.04
CA ALA A 25 -10.30 12.43 -18.89
C ALA A 25 -11.80 12.64 -18.70
N ASP A 26 -12.58 12.30 -19.72
CA ASP A 26 -14.03 12.51 -19.81
C ASP A 26 -14.83 11.21 -19.49
N PHE A 27 -14.29 10.35 -18.66
CA PHE A 27 -15.00 9.13 -18.24
C PHE A 27 -15.06 9.03 -16.71
N PRO A 28 -16.15 8.47 -16.16
CA PRO A 28 -16.29 8.27 -14.73
C PRO A 28 -15.35 7.16 -14.24
N VAL A 29 -14.87 7.32 -13.02
CA VAL A 29 -14.09 6.28 -12.32
C VAL A 29 -14.98 5.67 -11.23
N PRO A 30 -15.47 4.44 -11.41
CA PRO A 30 -16.25 3.75 -10.39
C PRO A 30 -15.41 3.46 -9.16
N ASP A 31 -16.05 3.38 -7.98
CA ASP A 31 -15.42 2.95 -6.74
C ASP A 31 -14.68 1.62 -6.95
N SER A 32 -13.36 1.65 -6.75
CA SER A 32 -12.45 0.53 -6.97
C SER A 32 -12.78 -0.70 -6.13
N LYS A 33 -13.46 -0.51 -4.99
CA LYS A 33 -13.88 -1.57 -4.05
C LYS A 33 -15.04 -2.41 -4.60
N ARG A 34 -15.79 -1.86 -5.57
CA ARG A 34 -16.93 -2.53 -6.24
C ARG A 34 -16.55 -3.26 -7.53
N LEU A 35 -15.34 -3.03 -8.03
CA LEU A 35 -14.86 -3.63 -9.25
C LEU A 35 -14.22 -4.99 -8.97
N SER A 36 -14.47 -5.96 -9.86
CA SER A 36 -13.69 -7.19 -9.92
C SER A 36 -12.24 -6.91 -10.34
N SER A 37 -11.33 -7.87 -10.11
CA SER A 37 -9.92 -7.75 -10.52
C SER A 37 -9.79 -7.40 -12.02
N GLY A 38 -10.45 -8.16 -12.88
CA GLY A 38 -10.39 -7.93 -14.34
C GLY A 38 -11.04 -6.59 -14.78
N GLU A 39 -12.00 -6.05 -14.04
CA GLU A 39 -12.54 -4.72 -14.30
C GLU A 39 -11.55 -3.63 -13.88
N ARG A 40 -10.88 -3.80 -12.72
CA ARG A 40 -9.81 -2.88 -12.29
C ARG A 40 -8.64 -2.86 -13.28
N GLU A 41 -8.22 -4.02 -13.78
CA GLU A 41 -7.15 -4.13 -14.77
C GLU A 41 -7.49 -3.35 -16.05
N ARG A 42 -8.67 -3.59 -16.65
CA ARG A 42 -9.12 -2.85 -17.83
C ARG A 42 -9.25 -1.35 -17.61
N LEU A 43 -9.72 -0.94 -16.42
CA LEU A 43 -9.82 0.46 -16.07
C LEU A 43 -8.43 1.09 -15.87
N SER A 44 -7.50 0.39 -15.25
CA SER A 44 -6.10 0.81 -15.11
C SER A 44 -5.42 1.01 -16.46
N GLU A 45 -5.60 0.08 -17.40
CA GLU A 45 -5.11 0.24 -18.79
C GLU A 45 -5.68 1.51 -19.44
N ARG A 46 -7.00 1.71 -19.34
CA ARG A 46 -7.66 2.89 -19.91
C ARG A 46 -7.15 4.20 -19.27
N ILE A 47 -6.90 4.21 -17.95
CA ILE A 47 -6.33 5.37 -17.24
C ILE A 47 -4.93 5.65 -17.79
N ARG A 48 -4.08 4.64 -17.90
CA ARG A 48 -2.70 4.77 -18.42
C ARG A 48 -2.64 5.23 -19.86
N ASP A 49 -3.60 4.84 -20.67
CA ASP A 49 -3.69 5.25 -22.08
C ASP A 49 -4.11 6.73 -22.26
N ARG A 50 -4.79 7.31 -21.26
CA ARG A 50 -5.44 8.62 -21.38
C ARG A 50 -4.90 9.69 -20.43
N CYS A 51 -4.17 9.28 -19.39
CA CYS A 51 -3.69 10.15 -18.32
C CYS A 51 -2.19 9.95 -18.09
N ALA A 52 -1.51 10.98 -17.59
CA ALA A 52 -0.18 10.81 -17.04
C ALA A 52 -0.28 10.07 -15.68
N VAL A 53 0.52 9.04 -15.52
CA VAL A 53 0.50 8.16 -14.35
C VAL A 53 1.91 7.94 -13.82
N ALA A 54 2.10 8.12 -12.53
CA ALA A 54 3.29 7.68 -11.82
C ALA A 54 2.93 6.65 -10.75
N VAL A 55 3.80 5.67 -10.54
CA VAL A 55 3.68 4.68 -9.48
C VAL A 55 5.02 4.53 -8.78
N VAL A 56 5.00 4.50 -7.46
CA VAL A 56 6.16 4.19 -6.60
C VAL A 56 5.87 2.93 -5.82
N GLU A 57 6.78 1.98 -5.88
CA GLU A 57 6.81 0.81 -5.03
C GLU A 57 7.59 1.12 -3.75
N VAL A 58 7.01 0.80 -2.60
CA VAL A 58 7.64 0.86 -1.28
C VAL A 58 7.80 -0.56 -0.78
N LYS A 59 9.02 -1.04 -0.70
CA LYS A 59 9.34 -2.43 -0.37
C LYS A 59 9.16 -2.75 1.11
N PRO A 60 8.98 -4.03 1.47
CA PRO A 60 8.84 -4.46 2.87
C PRO A 60 9.97 -3.95 3.77
N GLU A 61 11.22 -4.03 3.34
CA GLU A 61 12.38 -3.57 4.11
C GLU A 61 12.34 -2.07 4.44
N GLU A 62 11.88 -1.24 3.49
CA GLU A 62 11.70 0.19 3.69
C GLU A 62 10.55 0.46 4.67
N ILE A 63 9.45 -0.28 4.51
CA ILE A 63 8.29 -0.17 5.40
C ILE A 63 8.69 -0.54 6.83
N ASP A 64 9.40 -1.66 7.03
CA ASP A 64 9.85 -2.12 8.33
C ASP A 64 10.78 -1.10 9.01
N ALA A 65 11.70 -0.48 8.26
CA ALA A 65 12.58 0.56 8.80
C ALA A 65 11.80 1.76 9.36
N TYR A 66 10.73 2.21 8.67
CA TYR A 66 9.88 3.29 9.17
C TYR A 66 8.98 2.87 10.34
N VAL A 67 8.47 1.63 10.33
CA VAL A 67 7.59 1.12 11.39
C VAL A 67 8.35 0.94 12.69
N ALA A 68 9.59 0.47 12.66
CA ALA A 68 10.45 0.32 13.83
C ALA A 68 10.63 1.64 14.60
N ASP A 69 10.65 2.77 13.87
CA ASP A 69 10.75 4.12 14.44
C ASP A 69 9.38 4.78 14.72
N GLY A 70 8.27 4.06 14.51
CA GLY A 70 6.91 4.59 14.67
C GLY A 70 6.49 5.56 13.56
N GLY A 71 7.19 5.56 12.44
CA GLY A 71 7.13 6.57 11.37
C GLY A 71 6.22 6.25 10.18
N MET A 72 5.21 5.35 10.28
CA MET A 72 4.33 5.02 9.14
C MET A 72 3.71 6.26 8.49
N ASN A 73 3.31 7.27 9.27
CA ASN A 73 2.76 8.50 8.71
C ASN A 73 3.83 9.33 7.95
N ASP A 74 5.09 9.24 8.37
CA ASP A 74 6.21 9.88 7.69
C ASP A 74 6.51 9.20 6.36
N LEU A 75 6.50 7.86 6.36
CA LEU A 75 6.61 7.05 5.15
C LEU A 75 5.53 7.40 4.13
N MET A 76 4.27 7.55 4.57
CA MET A 76 3.18 7.88 3.66
C MET A 76 3.36 9.24 2.97
N VAL A 77 3.76 10.26 3.73
CA VAL A 77 4.07 11.58 3.16
C VAL A 77 5.23 11.49 2.17
N GLU A 78 6.30 10.78 2.54
CA GLU A 78 7.48 10.58 1.69
C GLU A 78 7.16 9.83 0.39
N ALA A 79 6.40 8.73 0.49
CA ALA A 79 6.03 7.92 -0.65
C ALA A 79 5.12 8.69 -1.63
N GLN A 80 4.14 9.45 -1.11
CA GLN A 80 3.28 10.29 -1.95
C GLN A 80 4.07 11.44 -2.59
N ALA A 81 5.01 12.07 -1.87
CA ALA A 81 5.87 13.10 -2.43
C ALA A 81 6.73 12.55 -3.58
N ARG A 82 7.41 11.42 -3.38
CA ARG A 82 8.20 10.75 -4.44
C ARG A 82 7.34 10.41 -5.67
N THR A 83 6.09 10.06 -5.44
CA THR A 83 5.18 9.72 -6.54
C THR A 83 4.79 10.96 -7.34
N LEU A 84 4.53 12.08 -6.68
CA LEU A 84 4.25 13.36 -7.31
C LEU A 84 5.46 13.90 -8.09
N GLU A 85 6.65 13.81 -7.52
CA GLU A 85 7.89 14.19 -8.21
C GLU A 85 8.13 13.33 -9.46
N LYS A 86 7.84 12.02 -9.38
CA LYS A 86 7.94 11.11 -10.52
C LYS A 86 6.90 11.39 -11.61
N LEU A 87 5.74 11.94 -11.25
CA LEU A 87 4.70 12.31 -12.21
C LEU A 87 5.15 13.48 -13.10
N ASP A 88 6.04 14.34 -12.58
CA ASP A 88 6.59 15.52 -13.29
C ASP A 88 5.49 16.41 -13.90
N ALA A 89 4.48 16.72 -13.07
CA ALA A 89 3.34 17.56 -13.43
C ALA A 89 3.25 18.77 -12.51
N SER A 90 2.21 19.57 -12.64
CA SER A 90 1.92 20.69 -11.75
C SER A 90 0.41 20.96 -11.68
N GLY A 91 -0.04 21.64 -10.63
CA GLY A 91 -1.43 22.04 -10.46
C GLY A 91 -2.03 21.52 -9.18
N LYS A 92 -3.37 21.44 -9.15
CA LYS A 92 -4.11 21.02 -7.96
C LYS A 92 -3.98 19.52 -7.72
N VAL A 93 -3.52 19.17 -6.53
CA VAL A 93 -3.40 17.80 -6.03
C VAL A 93 -4.47 17.54 -4.97
N ILE A 94 -5.17 16.42 -5.10
CA ILE A 94 -5.98 15.84 -4.02
C ILE A 94 -5.35 14.51 -3.63
N ALA A 95 -4.98 14.38 -2.37
CA ALA A 95 -4.41 13.16 -1.80
C ALA A 95 -5.41 12.46 -0.88
N ASP A 96 -5.49 11.13 -0.93
CA ASP A 96 -6.14 10.39 0.16
C ASP A 96 -5.28 10.48 1.42
N ALA A 97 -5.90 10.97 2.53
CA ALA A 97 -5.15 11.27 3.74
C ALA A 97 -4.90 10.02 4.57
N SER A 98 -3.64 9.67 4.74
CA SER A 98 -3.18 8.54 5.54
C SER A 98 -2.84 8.86 7.00
N ASP A 99 -3.14 10.08 7.45
CA ASP A 99 -2.94 10.57 8.83
C ASP A 99 -4.31 10.86 9.49
N VAL A 100 -4.37 10.91 10.82
CA VAL A 100 -5.59 11.30 11.57
C VAL A 100 -6.01 12.75 11.29
N SER A 101 -5.10 13.62 10.84
CA SER A 101 -5.38 14.99 10.40
C SER A 101 -5.03 15.15 8.92
N ALA A 102 -6.05 15.27 8.08
CA ALA A 102 -5.88 15.51 6.66
C ALA A 102 -5.17 16.86 6.39
N GLU A 103 -5.46 17.90 7.16
CA GLU A 103 -4.79 19.21 7.04
C GLU A 103 -3.29 19.12 7.34
N ARG A 104 -2.91 18.40 8.42
CA ARG A 104 -1.50 18.16 8.77
C ARG A 104 -0.81 17.37 7.67
N PHE A 105 -1.48 16.35 7.14
CA PHE A 105 -0.97 15.54 6.05
C PHE A 105 -0.72 16.40 4.80
N ALA A 106 -1.72 17.18 4.37
CA ALA A 106 -1.61 18.07 3.21
C ALA A 106 -0.45 19.06 3.35
N ARG A 107 -0.32 19.72 4.52
CA ARG A 107 0.79 20.63 4.77
C ARG A 107 2.15 19.95 4.66
N ARG A 108 2.31 18.78 5.30
CA ARG A 108 3.58 18.03 5.27
C ARG A 108 3.93 17.53 3.88
N LEU A 109 2.93 17.12 3.09
CA LEU A 109 3.13 16.73 1.71
C LEU A 109 3.52 17.94 0.85
N GLY A 110 2.82 19.07 1.01
CA GLY A 110 3.14 20.30 0.31
C GLY A 110 4.55 20.84 0.61
N GLU A 111 5.06 20.63 1.83
CA GLU A 111 6.45 21.01 2.22
C GLU A 111 7.52 20.13 1.54
N ARG A 112 7.16 18.98 0.96
CA ARG A 112 8.08 18.01 0.33
C ARG A 112 8.09 18.00 -1.19
N VAL A 113 7.07 18.57 -1.80
CA VAL A 113 6.95 18.65 -3.26
C VAL A 113 7.34 20.05 -3.75
N HIS A 114 7.62 20.21 -5.03
CA HIS A 114 7.96 21.51 -5.61
C HIS A 114 6.76 22.47 -5.61
N ASP A 115 7.03 23.77 -5.67
CA ASP A 115 6.04 24.88 -5.57
C ASP A 115 4.94 24.87 -6.67
N GLY A 116 5.07 24.03 -7.68
CA GLY A 116 4.08 23.88 -8.74
C GLY A 116 2.82 23.09 -8.35
N TYR A 117 2.81 22.46 -7.17
CA TYR A 117 1.67 21.70 -6.65
C TYR A 117 0.87 22.49 -5.60
N ASP A 118 -0.45 22.58 -5.78
CA ASP A 118 -1.41 23.04 -4.77
C ASP A 118 -2.05 21.83 -4.08
N VAL A 119 -1.52 21.43 -2.92
CA VAL A 119 -1.84 20.17 -2.26
C VAL A 119 -3.00 20.34 -1.26
N LYS A 120 -4.02 19.49 -1.43
CA LYS A 120 -5.07 19.24 -0.43
C LYS A 120 -5.09 17.74 -0.12
N ALA A 121 -5.56 17.39 1.07
CA ALA A 121 -5.81 16.00 1.44
C ALA A 121 -7.16 15.88 2.13
N GLU A 122 -7.86 14.78 1.87
CA GLU A 122 -9.15 14.45 2.47
C GLU A 122 -9.18 12.95 2.77
N HIS A 123 -9.90 12.55 3.81
CA HIS A 123 -10.12 11.13 4.09
C HIS A 123 -11.16 10.55 3.14
N GLY A 124 -10.88 9.38 2.54
CA GLY A 124 -11.76 8.73 1.58
C GLY A 124 -11.94 9.56 0.30
N ALA A 125 -10.89 10.26 -0.10
CA ALA A 125 -10.90 11.09 -1.30
C ALA A 125 -11.14 10.27 -2.57
N ASP A 126 -10.82 8.96 -2.56
CA ASP A 126 -11.09 8.01 -3.63
C ASP A 126 -12.59 7.85 -3.95
N ASP A 127 -13.46 8.04 -2.95
CA ASP A 127 -14.92 7.98 -3.11
C ASP A 127 -15.52 9.30 -3.67
N THR A 128 -14.75 10.40 -3.65
CA THR A 128 -15.25 11.76 -3.98
C THR A 128 -14.68 12.30 -5.28
N TYR A 129 -13.42 12.00 -5.58
CA TYR A 129 -12.68 12.57 -6.72
C TYR A 129 -12.26 11.50 -7.71
N ASP A 130 -12.73 11.58 -8.96
CA ASP A 130 -12.34 10.64 -10.03
C ASP A 130 -10.81 10.51 -10.19
N ALA A 131 -10.06 11.60 -9.97
CA ALA A 131 -8.60 11.59 -10.04
C ALA A 131 -7.98 10.68 -8.95
N VAL A 132 -8.50 10.74 -7.72
CA VAL A 132 -8.04 9.90 -6.60
C VAL A 132 -8.52 8.46 -6.77
N GLY A 133 -9.78 8.27 -7.22
CA GLY A 133 -10.29 6.96 -7.60
C GLY A 133 -9.46 6.29 -8.70
N ALA A 134 -8.99 7.06 -9.70
CA ALA A 134 -8.09 6.57 -10.74
C ALA A 134 -6.72 6.13 -10.15
N ALA A 135 -6.15 6.93 -9.24
CA ALA A 135 -4.94 6.56 -8.52
C ALA A 135 -5.15 5.28 -7.69
N SER A 136 -6.27 5.18 -6.96
CA SER A 136 -6.66 3.99 -6.20
C SER A 136 -6.69 2.72 -7.07
N VAL A 137 -7.33 2.79 -8.24
CA VAL A 137 -7.41 1.67 -9.18
C VAL A 137 -6.02 1.25 -9.65
N VAL A 138 -5.18 2.19 -10.05
CA VAL A 138 -3.82 1.90 -10.53
C VAL A 138 -2.98 1.29 -9.41
N ALA A 139 -2.97 1.86 -8.20
CA ALA A 139 -2.22 1.33 -7.06
C ALA A 139 -2.66 -0.10 -6.69
N LYS A 140 -3.98 -0.39 -6.72
CA LYS A 140 -4.52 -1.71 -6.43
C LYS A 140 -4.12 -2.76 -7.47
N VAL A 141 -4.13 -2.41 -8.76
CA VAL A 141 -3.71 -3.33 -9.83
C VAL A 141 -2.24 -3.69 -9.70
N GLU A 142 -1.35 -2.71 -9.47
CA GLU A 142 0.07 -2.97 -9.26
C GLU A 142 0.31 -3.85 -8.03
N ARG A 143 -0.35 -3.54 -6.93
CA ARG A 143 -0.24 -4.29 -5.69
C ARG A 143 -0.75 -5.73 -5.84
N ASP A 144 -1.92 -5.92 -6.45
CA ASP A 144 -2.51 -7.25 -6.60
C ASP A 144 -1.63 -8.13 -7.52
N ALA A 145 -1.10 -7.57 -8.61
CA ALA A 145 -0.15 -8.25 -9.49
C ALA A 145 1.17 -8.59 -8.77
N HIS A 146 1.64 -7.73 -7.86
CA HIS A 146 2.84 -7.98 -7.07
C HIS A 146 2.66 -9.12 -6.08
N VAL A 147 1.59 -9.09 -5.28
CA VAL A 147 1.31 -10.10 -4.26
C VAL A 147 0.98 -11.47 -4.87
N GLY A 148 0.32 -11.51 -6.02
CA GLY A 148 0.02 -12.74 -6.75
C GLY A 148 1.25 -13.60 -7.12
N ARG A 149 2.46 -13.07 -6.98
CA ARG A 149 3.72 -13.81 -7.24
C ARG A 149 4.14 -14.72 -6.09
N TYR A 150 3.56 -14.55 -4.90
CA TYR A 150 4.04 -15.19 -3.66
C TYR A 150 3.19 -16.37 -3.17
N ASP A 151 2.06 -16.65 -3.83
CA ASP A 151 1.07 -17.65 -3.36
C ASP A 151 0.66 -17.45 -1.88
N ALA A 152 0.62 -16.19 -1.46
CA ALA A 152 0.40 -15.76 -0.08
C ALA A 152 -1.03 -15.23 0.16
N GLY A 153 -1.99 -15.65 -0.67
CA GLY A 153 -3.36 -15.13 -0.61
C GLY A 153 -3.42 -13.64 -0.91
N SER A 154 -4.24 -12.89 -0.18
CA SER A 154 -4.37 -11.45 -0.38
C SER A 154 -3.22 -10.62 0.18
N GLY A 155 -2.33 -11.20 0.97
CA GLY A 155 -1.25 -10.51 1.67
C GLY A 155 -1.70 -9.74 2.92
N TYR A 156 -2.99 -9.69 3.25
CA TYR A 156 -3.48 -9.02 4.46
C TYR A 156 -3.61 -9.96 5.65
N PRO A 157 -3.44 -9.46 6.90
CA PRO A 157 -3.49 -10.26 8.13
C PRO A 157 -4.82 -10.97 8.37
N GLY A 158 -5.91 -10.47 7.80
CA GLY A 158 -7.25 -11.06 7.92
C GLY A 158 -7.51 -12.25 6.99
N ASP A 159 -6.60 -12.53 6.06
CA ASP A 159 -6.73 -13.62 5.11
C ASP A 159 -6.09 -14.90 5.69
N PRO A 160 -6.85 -16.01 5.85
CA PRO A 160 -6.31 -17.27 6.32
C PRO A 160 -5.18 -17.83 5.46
N ALA A 161 -5.21 -17.62 4.14
CA ALA A 161 -4.15 -18.05 3.24
C ALA A 161 -2.84 -17.28 3.53
N THR A 162 -2.92 -15.98 3.78
CA THR A 162 -1.77 -15.17 4.17
C THR A 162 -1.16 -15.64 5.51
N VAL A 163 -2.02 -15.94 6.50
CA VAL A 163 -1.54 -16.45 7.80
C VAL A 163 -0.94 -17.85 7.64
N GLY A 164 -1.50 -18.70 6.79
CA GLY A 164 -0.93 -20.01 6.43
C GLY A 164 0.46 -19.88 5.83
N PHE A 165 0.61 -19.00 4.84
CA PHE A 165 1.91 -18.69 4.23
C PHE A 165 2.94 -18.24 5.28
N LEU A 166 2.58 -17.32 6.19
CA LEU A 166 3.49 -16.88 7.24
C LEU A 166 3.96 -18.02 8.14
N ARG A 167 3.06 -18.95 8.52
CA ARG A 167 3.40 -20.12 9.35
C ARG A 167 4.35 -21.08 8.65
N GLU A 168 4.16 -21.29 7.34
CA GLU A 168 5.04 -22.13 6.54
C GLU A 168 6.45 -21.55 6.38
N GLN A 169 6.57 -20.22 6.45
CA GLN A 169 7.84 -19.50 6.29
C GLN A 169 8.56 -19.20 7.62
N ALA A 170 7.87 -19.34 8.77
CA ALA A 170 8.46 -19.07 10.06
C ALA A 170 9.53 -20.11 10.44
N PRO A 171 10.62 -19.72 11.15
CA PRO A 171 10.97 -18.35 11.56
C PRO A 171 11.75 -17.56 10.51
N ASP A 172 12.13 -18.17 9.38
CA ASP A 172 13.03 -17.60 8.36
C ASP A 172 12.21 -16.88 7.26
N PHE A 173 11.54 -15.79 7.62
CA PHE A 173 10.68 -15.06 6.71
C PHE A 173 11.41 -14.49 5.49
N PRO A 174 10.87 -14.71 4.26
CA PRO A 174 11.44 -14.15 3.04
C PRO A 174 11.30 -12.63 2.97
N GLU A 175 12.03 -12.00 2.03
CA GLU A 175 12.06 -10.52 1.85
C GLU A 175 10.71 -9.89 1.54
N CYS A 176 9.72 -10.68 1.06
CA CYS A 176 8.37 -10.18 0.82
C CYS A 176 7.53 -10.03 2.09
N VAL A 177 7.98 -10.53 3.24
CA VAL A 177 7.26 -10.42 4.52
C VAL A 177 7.71 -9.18 5.28
N ARG A 178 6.75 -8.41 5.79
CA ARG A 178 6.99 -7.27 6.67
C ARG A 178 7.19 -7.78 8.09
N LYS A 179 8.42 -7.72 8.56
CA LYS A 179 8.84 -8.35 9.83
C LYS A 179 8.36 -7.59 11.06
N GLU A 180 8.24 -6.27 10.96
CA GLU A 180 7.78 -5.38 12.05
C GLU A 180 6.24 -5.34 12.20
N TRP A 181 5.51 -6.22 11.50
CA TRP A 181 4.05 -6.33 11.66
C TRP A 181 3.69 -7.25 12.83
N SER A 182 2.77 -6.80 13.66
CA SER A 182 2.29 -7.58 14.83
C SER A 182 1.81 -8.99 14.47
N THR A 183 1.33 -9.19 13.25
CA THR A 183 0.94 -10.52 12.76
C THR A 183 2.16 -11.42 12.56
N THR A 184 3.25 -10.90 11.99
CA THR A 184 4.51 -11.63 11.80
C THR A 184 5.12 -11.98 13.14
N GLU A 185 5.23 -11.01 14.07
CA GLU A 185 5.72 -11.25 15.44
C GLU A 185 4.88 -12.30 16.21
N ARG A 186 3.56 -12.28 16.02
CA ARG A 186 2.66 -13.26 16.64
C ARG A 186 2.92 -14.65 16.09
N VAL A 187 3.00 -14.81 14.76
CA VAL A 187 3.27 -16.12 14.13
C VAL A 187 4.63 -16.66 14.57
N GLU A 188 5.67 -15.85 14.55
CA GLU A 188 7.02 -16.25 15.00
C GLU A 188 7.01 -16.72 16.47
N ARG A 189 6.26 -16.05 17.33
CA ARG A 189 6.14 -16.43 18.74
C ARG A 189 5.37 -17.75 18.93
N GLU A 190 4.29 -17.96 18.16
CA GLU A 190 3.51 -19.20 18.16
C GLU A 190 4.39 -20.39 17.76
N GLU A 191 5.20 -20.26 16.72
CA GLU A 191 6.11 -21.33 16.27
C GLU A 191 7.21 -21.65 17.28
N LYS A 192 7.86 -20.64 17.85
CA LYS A 192 8.84 -20.85 18.94
C LYS A 192 8.26 -21.58 20.15
N GLN A 193 6.98 -21.33 20.48
CA GLN A 193 6.32 -22.02 21.59
C GLN A 193 5.99 -23.48 21.25
N SER A 194 5.63 -23.78 20.00
CA SER A 194 5.35 -25.17 19.55
C SER A 194 6.61 -26.03 19.58
N GLU A 195 7.77 -25.51 19.17
CA GLU A 195 9.05 -26.19 19.24
C GLU A 195 9.44 -26.56 20.69
N PHE A 196 9.26 -25.66 21.64
CA PHE A 196 9.54 -25.94 23.07
C PHE A 196 8.58 -26.96 23.65
N GLY A 197 7.31 -26.98 23.25
CA GLY A 197 6.31 -27.95 23.76
C GLY A 197 6.52 -29.36 23.23
N ASP A 198 7.20 -29.56 22.10
CA ASP A 198 7.53 -30.88 21.57
C ASP A 198 8.82 -31.47 22.22
N PHE A 199 9.73 -30.64 22.69
CA PHE A 199 10.92 -31.10 23.42
C PHE A 199 10.54 -31.72 24.78
N ASP A 200 9.55 -31.20 25.50
CA ASP A 200 9.10 -31.71 26.80
C ASP A 200 8.39 -33.07 26.71
N LYS A 201 7.91 -33.48 25.54
CA LYS A 201 7.26 -34.78 25.32
C LYS A 201 8.19 -35.93 24.96
N THR A 202 9.43 -35.65 24.63
CA THR A 202 10.41 -36.67 24.21
C THR A 202 11.27 -37.20 25.35
N ASP A 203 11.26 -36.58 26.55
CA ASP A 203 12.04 -37.01 27.71
C ASP A 203 11.27 -37.96 28.68
N ASP A 204 10.02 -38.27 28.40
CA ASP A 204 9.19 -39.19 29.18
C ASP A 204 8.93 -40.57 28.53
N ALA A 205 9.81 -41.04 27.61
CA ALA A 205 9.68 -42.34 26.95
C ALA A 205 10.85 -43.29 27.28
#